data_c280da9b01b4fe692cdd56f55034198c
#
_entry.id   c280da9b01b4fe692cdd56f55034198c
#
_cell.length_a   1.000
_cell.length_b   1.000
_cell.length_c   1.000
_cell.angle_alpha   90.00
_cell.angle_beta   90.00
_cell.angle_gamma   90.00
#
_symmetry.space_group_name_H-M   'P 1'
#
loop_
_entity.id
_entity.type
_entity.pdbx_description
1 polymer ?
#
loop_
_entity_poly.entity_id
_entity_poly.type
_entity_poly.pdbx_seq_one_letter_code
_entity_poly.pdbx_strand_id
1 'polypeptide(L)'
;MSEKKQLADFDFEKGEVLLLDKPLTWTSFDVVRKVKNTLRPRKIGHAGTLDPLATGLLILCTGKKTKDIDQIQAQEKEYEGTFRLGQTTPSFDLETPVDSELPYAHLTPEEIRAAAATFLGKIEQTPPLFSAVKVDGQRAYELARKGEEAVIKSKVVDIKVFEITRIELPDIDFRVVCSKGTYIRSLARDLGAALGTGAHLTRLVRTRIGEHRLADAWTVAEVQALRPPRPERPEAAEGQEASPRPTDRPRRERIKVARVGLDYYAAQQAEKSEESGQAKLAPPPDPTQS
;
A
#
# COMPACT_ATOMS: atom_id res chain seq x y z
N MET A 1 22.89 -2.14 11.80
CA MET A 1 22.31 -1.62 10.54
C MET A 1 23.25 -2.02 9.42
N SER A 2 22.78 -2.81 8.45
CA SER A 2 23.60 -3.19 7.29
C SER A 2 23.87 -1.94 6.46
N GLU A 3 25.11 -1.75 6.05
CA GLU A 3 25.51 -0.62 5.19
C GLU A 3 24.74 -0.73 3.85
N LYS A 4 24.06 0.34 3.44
CA LYS A 4 23.31 0.35 2.16
C LYS A 4 24.31 0.34 0.99
N LYS A 5 24.05 -0.51 0.00
CA LYS A 5 24.85 -0.64 -1.21
C LYS A 5 25.05 0.70 -1.93
N GLN A 6 26.23 0.91 -2.53
CA GLN A 6 26.48 2.00 -3.48
C GLN A 6 26.08 1.56 -4.89
N LEU A 7 25.94 2.50 -5.83
CA LEU A 7 25.55 2.18 -7.20
C LEU A 7 26.49 1.15 -7.86
N ALA A 8 27.78 1.23 -7.58
CA ALA A 8 28.80 0.34 -8.12
C ALA A 8 28.65 -1.13 -7.65
N ASP A 9 27.95 -1.34 -6.53
CA ASP A 9 27.74 -2.67 -5.94
C ASP A 9 26.57 -3.43 -6.60
N PHE A 10 25.82 -2.78 -7.49
CA PHE A 10 24.68 -3.41 -8.16
C PHE A 10 25.09 -4.04 -9.50
N ASP A 11 24.77 -5.32 -9.67
CA ASP A 11 24.88 -6.03 -10.94
C ASP A 11 23.48 -6.28 -11.52
N PHE A 12 22.98 -5.33 -12.30
CA PHE A 12 21.64 -5.42 -12.88
C PHE A 12 21.50 -6.48 -13.99
N GLU A 13 22.59 -6.98 -14.56
CA GLU A 13 22.56 -8.08 -15.54
C GLU A 13 22.45 -9.43 -14.85
N LYS A 14 23.25 -9.65 -13.82
CA LYS A 14 23.12 -10.79 -12.92
C LYS A 14 21.77 -10.76 -12.19
N GLY A 15 21.32 -9.57 -11.81
CA GLY A 15 20.03 -9.30 -11.21
C GLY A 15 20.08 -9.06 -9.71
N GLU A 16 19.30 -8.09 -9.27
CA GLU A 16 19.20 -7.63 -7.88
C GLU A 16 17.77 -7.77 -7.36
N VAL A 17 17.65 -7.97 -6.04
CA VAL A 17 16.42 -7.83 -5.28
C VAL A 17 16.49 -6.51 -4.54
N LEU A 18 15.63 -5.56 -4.87
CA LEU A 18 15.59 -4.23 -4.30
C LEU A 18 14.34 -4.10 -3.40
N LEU A 19 14.57 -3.75 -2.15
CA LEU A 19 13.50 -3.47 -1.19
C LEU A 19 13.19 -1.98 -1.23
N LEU A 20 11.97 -1.60 -1.55
CA LEU A 20 11.52 -0.22 -1.69
C LEU A 20 10.42 0.08 -0.70
N ASP A 21 10.47 1.24 -0.06
CA ASP A 21 9.34 1.84 0.64
C ASP A 21 8.48 2.59 -0.38
N LYS A 22 7.29 2.03 -0.68
CA LYS A 22 6.36 2.65 -1.62
C LYS A 22 5.65 3.83 -0.95
N PRO A 23 5.81 5.04 -1.45
CA PRO A 23 5.12 6.20 -0.89
C PRO A 23 3.60 6.12 -1.15
N LEU A 24 2.85 6.85 -0.32
CA LEU A 24 1.41 7.05 -0.46
C LEU A 24 1.08 7.65 -1.83
N THR A 25 -0.08 7.31 -2.39
CA THR A 25 -0.63 7.74 -3.68
C THR A 25 0.09 7.23 -4.93
N TRP A 26 1.24 6.57 -4.78
CA TRP A 26 1.93 5.94 -5.91
C TRP A 26 1.38 4.55 -6.17
N THR A 27 1.24 4.19 -7.44
CA THR A 27 1.03 2.80 -7.82
C THR A 27 2.35 2.03 -7.72
N SER A 28 2.29 0.70 -7.56
CA SER A 28 3.49 -0.14 -7.63
C SER A 28 4.22 0.03 -8.97
N PHE A 29 3.48 0.29 -10.06
CA PHE A 29 4.07 0.55 -11.37
C PHE A 29 4.80 1.90 -11.46
N ASP A 30 4.36 2.93 -10.75
CA ASP A 30 5.07 4.22 -10.69
C ASP A 30 6.44 4.05 -10.03
N VAL A 31 6.54 3.24 -8.96
CA VAL A 31 7.82 2.91 -8.32
C VAL A 31 8.72 2.16 -9.30
N VAL A 32 8.21 1.11 -9.97
CA VAL A 32 8.95 0.36 -11.00
C VAL A 32 9.47 1.29 -12.07
N ARG A 33 8.62 2.15 -12.63
CA ARG A 33 8.97 3.12 -13.66
C ARG A 33 10.04 4.11 -13.18
N LYS A 34 9.91 4.59 -11.94
CA LYS A 34 10.87 5.53 -11.35
C LYS A 34 12.25 4.87 -11.18
N VAL A 35 12.31 3.68 -10.58
CA VAL A 35 13.55 2.92 -10.40
C VAL A 35 14.17 2.56 -11.76
N LYS A 36 13.37 2.10 -12.72
CA LYS A 36 13.84 1.79 -14.07
C LYS A 36 14.49 3.00 -14.77
N ASN A 37 13.88 4.18 -14.62
CA ASN A 37 14.42 5.40 -15.23
C ASN A 37 15.68 5.94 -14.51
N THR A 38 15.82 5.63 -13.22
CA THR A 38 16.97 6.05 -12.40
C THR A 38 18.16 5.14 -12.61
N LEU A 39 17.98 3.84 -12.35
CA LEU A 39 19.06 2.85 -12.34
C LEU A 39 19.28 2.15 -13.69
N ARG A 40 18.31 2.30 -14.62
CA ARG A 40 18.34 1.77 -16.00
C ARG A 40 18.57 0.27 -16.14
N PRO A 41 18.01 -0.61 -15.28
CA PRO A 41 18.11 -2.04 -15.48
C PRO A 41 17.42 -2.43 -16.78
N ARG A 42 17.98 -3.38 -17.52
CA ARG A 42 17.42 -3.88 -18.78
C ARG A 42 16.05 -4.54 -18.55
N LYS A 43 15.89 -5.29 -17.46
CA LYS A 43 14.66 -5.96 -17.05
C LYS A 43 14.36 -5.67 -15.58
N ILE A 44 13.10 -5.37 -15.26
CA ILE A 44 12.64 -5.10 -13.89
C ILE A 44 11.17 -5.49 -13.76
N GLY A 45 10.79 -6.04 -12.60
CA GLY A 45 9.43 -6.35 -12.21
C GLY A 45 9.27 -6.27 -10.70
N HIS A 46 8.03 -6.32 -10.18
CA HIS A 46 7.75 -6.29 -8.74
C HIS A 46 7.10 -7.60 -8.25
N ALA A 47 7.35 -7.95 -7.00
CA ALA A 47 6.80 -9.12 -6.33
C ALA A 47 5.63 -8.75 -5.41
N GLY A 48 4.45 -8.56 -6.01
CA GLY A 48 3.20 -8.27 -5.28
C GLY A 48 2.83 -6.79 -5.27
N THR A 49 1.68 -6.50 -5.85
CA THR A 49 1.10 -5.16 -5.91
C THR A 49 0.74 -4.62 -4.53
N LEU A 50 0.90 -3.33 -4.33
CA LEU A 50 0.29 -2.52 -3.28
C LEU A 50 -0.66 -1.53 -3.93
N ASP A 51 -1.82 -1.33 -3.31
CA ASP A 51 -2.79 -0.33 -3.72
C ASP A 51 -2.20 1.09 -3.61
N PRO A 52 -2.71 2.09 -4.35
CA PRO A 52 -2.18 3.45 -4.27
C PRO A 52 -2.20 4.05 -2.87
N LEU A 53 -3.26 3.77 -2.08
CA LEU A 53 -3.43 4.26 -0.70
C LEU A 53 -2.68 3.42 0.34
N ALA A 54 -2.05 2.31 -0.04
CA ALA A 54 -1.16 1.55 0.83
C ALA A 54 0.29 2.02 0.67
N THR A 55 1.08 1.92 1.74
CA THR A 55 2.51 2.23 1.78
C THR A 55 3.34 1.01 2.17
N GLY A 56 4.65 1.17 2.24
CA GLY A 56 5.56 0.17 2.79
C GLY A 56 6.22 -0.72 1.75
N LEU A 57 6.66 -1.89 2.19
CA LEU A 57 7.57 -2.76 1.47
C LEU A 57 7.05 -3.21 0.10
N LEU A 58 7.72 -2.78 -0.96
CA LEU A 58 7.57 -3.25 -2.34
C LEU A 58 8.89 -3.83 -2.82
N ILE A 59 8.91 -5.12 -3.17
CA ILE A 59 10.11 -5.79 -3.66
C ILE A 59 10.16 -5.70 -5.17
N LEU A 60 11.27 -5.18 -5.69
CA LEU A 60 11.57 -5.17 -7.13
C LEU A 60 12.70 -6.15 -7.43
N CYS A 61 12.59 -6.86 -8.55
CA CYS A 61 13.63 -7.75 -9.06
C CYS A 61 14.12 -7.25 -10.41
N THR A 62 15.43 -7.30 -10.63
CA THR A 62 16.06 -6.90 -11.89
C THR A 62 16.75 -8.10 -12.57
N GLY A 63 17.08 -7.99 -13.85
CA GLY A 63 17.84 -8.97 -14.60
C GLY A 63 17.30 -10.41 -14.45
N LYS A 64 18.21 -11.35 -14.15
CA LYS A 64 17.88 -12.77 -13.95
C LYS A 64 16.98 -13.00 -12.72
N LYS A 65 17.06 -12.15 -11.69
CA LYS A 65 16.24 -12.22 -10.47
C LYS A 65 14.74 -11.98 -10.72
N THR A 66 14.36 -11.49 -11.88
CA THR A 66 12.93 -11.43 -12.26
C THR A 66 12.25 -12.81 -12.35
N LYS A 67 13.01 -13.90 -12.40
CA LYS A 67 12.47 -15.27 -12.33
C LYS A 67 12.03 -15.66 -10.92
N ASP A 68 12.56 -15.00 -9.90
CA ASP A 68 12.27 -15.27 -8.48
C ASP A 68 10.99 -14.57 -8.00
N ILE A 69 10.39 -13.71 -8.84
CA ILE A 69 9.21 -12.89 -8.49
C ILE A 69 8.06 -13.74 -7.96
N ASP A 70 7.72 -14.84 -8.64
CA ASP A 70 6.60 -15.69 -8.24
C ASP A 70 6.86 -16.38 -6.89
N GLN A 71 8.11 -16.79 -6.63
CA GLN A 71 8.52 -17.38 -5.35
C GLN A 71 8.43 -16.35 -4.21
N ILE A 72 8.90 -15.12 -4.41
CA ILE A 72 8.81 -14.04 -3.43
C ILE A 72 7.34 -13.67 -3.20
N GLN A 73 6.55 -13.61 -4.27
CA GLN A 73 5.13 -13.30 -4.19
C GLN A 73 4.33 -14.40 -3.46
N ALA A 74 4.80 -15.63 -3.46
CA ALA A 74 4.17 -16.75 -2.76
C ALA A 74 4.34 -16.67 -1.22
N GLN A 75 5.34 -15.96 -0.71
CA GLN A 75 5.64 -15.87 0.71
C GLN A 75 4.52 -15.17 1.48
N GLU A 76 4.48 -15.37 2.79
CA GLU A 76 3.56 -14.65 3.70
C GLU A 76 3.88 -13.15 3.74
N LYS A 77 2.88 -12.35 4.10
CA LYS A 77 2.99 -10.91 4.26
C LYS A 77 2.55 -10.50 5.65
N GLU A 78 3.16 -9.43 6.13
CA GLU A 78 2.74 -8.76 7.34
C GLU A 78 2.31 -7.33 7.00
N TYR A 79 1.20 -6.94 7.61
CA TYR A 79 0.60 -5.62 7.45
C TYR A 79 0.28 -5.03 8.80
N GLU A 80 0.44 -3.72 8.91
CA GLU A 80 -0.10 -2.88 9.96
C GLU A 80 -1.00 -1.83 9.33
N GLY A 81 -2.03 -1.43 10.06
CA GLY A 81 -2.98 -0.47 9.51
C GLY A 81 -4.03 -0.04 10.51
N THR A 82 -5.02 0.68 9.99
CA THR A 82 -6.15 1.18 10.77
C THR A 82 -7.44 0.86 10.03
N PHE A 83 -8.41 0.27 10.72
CA PHE A 83 -9.80 0.17 10.28
C PHE A 83 -10.62 1.24 11.01
N ARG A 84 -11.52 1.88 10.28
CA ARG A 84 -12.56 2.73 10.84
C ARG A 84 -13.87 1.97 10.89
N LEU A 85 -14.41 1.82 12.09
CA LEU A 85 -15.74 1.24 12.35
C LEU A 85 -16.83 2.29 12.15
N GLY A 86 -18.05 1.82 11.93
CA GLY A 86 -19.23 2.69 11.80
C GLY A 86 -19.44 3.31 10.42
N GLN A 87 -18.58 3.00 9.45
CA GLN A 87 -18.70 3.51 8.08
C GLN A 87 -18.34 2.45 7.06
N THR A 88 -19.00 2.44 5.91
CA THR A 88 -18.64 1.61 4.77
C THR A 88 -18.27 2.45 3.57
N THR A 89 -17.49 1.87 2.65
CA THR A 89 -17.18 2.42 1.33
C THR A 89 -17.24 1.31 0.29
N PRO A 90 -17.62 1.57 -0.97
CA PRO A 90 -17.67 0.54 -2.03
C PRO A 90 -16.32 -0.12 -2.31
N SER A 91 -15.20 0.58 -2.12
CA SER A 91 -13.84 0.06 -2.30
C SER A 91 -13.26 -0.63 -1.05
N PHE A 92 -13.95 -0.51 0.10
CA PHE A 92 -13.51 -0.95 1.43
C PHE A 92 -12.25 -0.22 1.92
N ASP A 93 -11.93 0.93 1.32
CA ASP A 93 -10.88 1.87 1.69
C ASP A 93 -11.30 3.30 1.33
N LEU A 94 -10.36 4.26 1.35
CA LEU A 94 -10.60 5.67 1.05
C LEU A 94 -10.54 6.01 -0.47
N GLU A 95 -10.52 5.02 -1.37
CA GLU A 95 -10.57 5.28 -2.83
C GLU A 95 -11.96 5.78 -3.26
N THR A 96 -13.01 5.34 -2.56
CA THR A 96 -14.40 5.78 -2.79
C THR A 96 -14.97 6.49 -1.56
N PRO A 97 -15.94 7.41 -1.73
CA PRO A 97 -16.60 8.07 -0.60
C PRO A 97 -17.36 7.08 0.28
N VAL A 98 -17.66 7.49 1.51
CA VAL A 98 -18.55 6.76 2.44
C VAL A 98 -19.94 6.65 1.83
N ASP A 99 -20.50 5.44 1.84
CA ASP A 99 -21.83 5.13 1.33
C ASP A 99 -22.85 4.78 2.44
N SER A 100 -22.37 4.43 3.64
CA SER A 100 -23.23 4.13 4.78
C SER A 100 -22.53 4.47 6.11
N GLU A 101 -23.33 4.92 7.08
CA GLU A 101 -22.92 5.16 8.47
C GLU A 101 -23.77 4.33 9.42
N LEU A 102 -23.14 3.67 10.39
CA LEU A 102 -23.76 2.74 11.34
C LEU A 102 -23.26 3.02 12.76
N PRO A 103 -24.09 2.80 13.79
CA PRO A 103 -23.69 2.98 15.18
C PRO A 103 -22.54 2.03 15.57
N TYR A 104 -21.55 2.52 16.30
CA TYR A 104 -20.39 1.74 16.77
C TYR A 104 -20.09 1.94 18.26
N ALA A 105 -20.67 2.98 18.89
CA ALA A 105 -20.33 3.39 20.28
C ALA A 105 -20.70 2.32 21.34
N HIS A 106 -21.50 1.32 20.98
CA HIS A 106 -21.89 0.21 21.85
C HIS A 106 -20.83 -0.89 21.96
N LEU A 107 -19.85 -0.88 21.05
CA LEU A 107 -18.81 -1.93 21.01
C LEU A 107 -17.83 -1.81 22.16
N THR A 108 -17.55 -2.95 22.79
CA THR A 108 -16.50 -3.10 23.79
C THR A 108 -15.17 -3.55 23.17
N PRO A 109 -14.02 -3.27 23.79
CA PRO A 109 -12.74 -3.78 23.33
C PRO A 109 -12.68 -5.32 23.25
N GLU A 110 -13.38 -6.01 24.14
CA GLU A 110 -13.46 -7.46 24.20
C GLU A 110 -14.18 -8.03 22.98
N GLU A 111 -15.34 -7.46 22.59
CA GLU A 111 -16.11 -7.84 21.41
C GLU A 111 -15.30 -7.65 20.13
N ILE A 112 -14.59 -6.54 20.01
CA ILE A 112 -13.74 -6.24 18.84
C ILE A 112 -12.62 -7.28 18.72
N ARG A 113 -11.92 -7.60 19.83
CA ARG A 113 -10.85 -8.61 19.81
C ARG A 113 -11.39 -10.02 19.57
N ALA A 114 -12.54 -10.36 20.15
CA ALA A 114 -13.20 -11.64 19.93
C ALA A 114 -13.61 -11.81 18.45
N ALA A 115 -14.20 -10.79 17.84
CA ALA A 115 -14.55 -10.80 16.42
C ALA A 115 -13.30 -10.97 15.54
N ALA A 116 -12.19 -10.24 15.81
CA ALA A 116 -10.94 -10.40 15.07
C ALA A 116 -10.38 -11.82 15.17
N ALA A 117 -10.48 -12.46 16.34
CA ALA A 117 -9.99 -13.83 16.57
C ALA A 117 -10.73 -14.88 15.72
N THR A 118 -11.98 -14.63 15.31
CA THR A 118 -12.74 -15.56 14.44
C THR A 118 -12.17 -15.68 13.02
N PHE A 119 -11.33 -14.75 12.59
CA PHE A 119 -10.68 -14.75 11.27
C PHE A 119 -9.33 -15.46 11.25
N LEU A 120 -8.88 -16.04 12.38
CA LEU A 120 -7.62 -16.79 12.42
C LEU A 120 -7.74 -18.14 11.70
N GLY A 121 -6.65 -18.54 11.04
CA GLY A 121 -6.57 -19.78 10.27
C GLY A 121 -7.08 -19.62 8.84
N LYS A 122 -7.61 -20.71 8.29
CA LYS A 122 -8.12 -20.76 6.92
C LYS A 122 -9.53 -20.20 6.85
N ILE A 123 -9.70 -19.14 6.08
CA ILE A 123 -11.01 -18.50 5.84
C ILE A 123 -11.30 -18.40 4.34
N GLU A 124 -12.57 -18.42 3.99
CA GLU A 124 -13.02 -18.03 2.66
C GLU A 124 -13.15 -16.51 2.58
N GLN A 125 -12.46 -15.91 1.62
CA GLN A 125 -12.50 -14.47 1.42
C GLN A 125 -12.89 -14.13 -0.02
N THR A 126 -13.89 -13.27 -0.17
CA THR A 126 -14.25 -12.68 -1.48
C THR A 126 -13.43 -11.41 -1.70
N PRO A 127 -12.59 -11.37 -2.76
CA PRO A 127 -11.85 -10.17 -3.12
C PRO A 127 -12.76 -8.96 -3.36
N PRO A 128 -12.28 -7.72 -3.13
CA PRO A 128 -13.07 -6.53 -3.47
C PRO A 128 -13.23 -6.40 -4.99
N LEU A 129 -14.33 -5.77 -5.42
CA LEU A 129 -14.55 -5.48 -6.85
C LEU A 129 -13.45 -4.56 -7.41
N PHE A 130 -12.97 -3.61 -6.61
CA PHE A 130 -11.82 -2.75 -6.91
C PHE A 130 -10.49 -3.51 -6.76
N SER A 131 -10.31 -4.59 -7.53
CA SER A 131 -9.10 -5.42 -7.50
C SER A 131 -8.61 -5.82 -8.89
N ALA A 132 -7.38 -6.34 -8.97
CA ALA A 132 -6.78 -6.82 -10.21
C ALA A 132 -7.23 -8.24 -10.60
N VAL A 133 -8.18 -8.85 -9.87
CA VAL A 133 -8.77 -10.15 -10.20
C VAL A 133 -9.40 -10.07 -11.58
N LYS A 134 -9.25 -11.12 -12.37
CA LYS A 134 -9.89 -11.20 -13.68
C LYS A 134 -11.23 -11.92 -13.56
N VAL A 135 -12.28 -11.30 -14.10
CA VAL A 135 -13.61 -11.86 -14.29
C VAL A 135 -13.87 -11.83 -15.80
N ASP A 136 -14.10 -12.96 -16.41
CA ASP A 136 -14.35 -13.10 -17.85
C ASP A 136 -13.31 -12.41 -18.75
N GLY A 137 -12.03 -12.49 -18.33
CA GLY A 137 -10.90 -11.92 -19.06
C GLY A 137 -10.64 -10.43 -18.81
N GLN A 138 -11.57 -9.69 -18.20
CA GLN A 138 -11.43 -8.28 -17.80
C GLN A 138 -11.01 -8.15 -16.34
N ARG A 139 -10.36 -7.08 -15.97
CA ARG A 139 -9.99 -6.83 -14.56
C ARG A 139 -11.19 -6.26 -13.80
N ALA A 140 -11.46 -6.79 -12.60
CA ALA A 140 -12.60 -6.40 -11.77
C ALA A 140 -12.65 -4.89 -11.51
N TYR A 141 -11.50 -4.23 -11.28
CA TYR A 141 -11.47 -2.78 -11.09
C TYR A 141 -11.92 -1.97 -12.33
N GLU A 142 -11.77 -2.52 -13.56
CA GLU A 142 -12.23 -1.88 -14.80
C GLU A 142 -13.76 -1.94 -14.90
N LEU A 143 -14.36 -3.05 -14.46
CA LEU A 143 -15.80 -3.22 -14.35
C LEU A 143 -16.39 -2.30 -13.27
N ALA A 144 -15.77 -2.29 -12.07
CA ALA A 144 -16.17 -1.41 -10.98
C ALA A 144 -16.26 0.07 -11.39
N ARG A 145 -15.27 0.57 -12.13
CA ARG A 145 -15.25 1.96 -12.61
C ARG A 145 -16.31 2.29 -13.66
N LYS A 146 -16.82 1.28 -14.33
CA LYS A 146 -17.94 1.42 -15.28
C LYS A 146 -19.31 1.29 -14.60
N GLY A 147 -19.34 0.97 -13.28
CA GLY A 147 -20.56 0.68 -12.56
C GLY A 147 -21.16 -0.70 -12.93
N GLU A 148 -20.36 -1.60 -13.51
CA GLU A 148 -20.78 -2.95 -13.88
C GLU A 148 -20.59 -3.88 -12.67
N GLU A 149 -21.63 -4.68 -12.37
CA GLU A 149 -21.56 -5.71 -11.36
C GLU A 149 -20.75 -6.92 -11.86
N ALA A 150 -19.91 -7.49 -11.02
CA ALA A 150 -19.18 -8.70 -11.32
C ALA A 150 -19.14 -9.63 -10.12
N VAL A 151 -19.47 -10.90 -10.34
CA VAL A 151 -19.40 -11.93 -9.31
C VAL A 151 -17.96 -12.42 -9.21
N ILE A 152 -17.32 -12.09 -8.09
CA ILE A 152 -15.95 -12.55 -7.82
C ILE A 152 -16.00 -13.80 -6.95
N LYS A 153 -15.36 -14.88 -7.42
CA LYS A 153 -15.28 -16.13 -6.66
C LYS A 153 -14.43 -15.95 -5.39
N SER A 154 -14.95 -16.44 -4.28
CA SER A 154 -14.21 -16.57 -3.03
C SER A 154 -13.00 -17.48 -3.19
N LYS A 155 -12.00 -17.27 -2.36
CA LYS A 155 -10.81 -18.13 -2.27
C LYS A 155 -10.40 -18.32 -0.83
N VAL A 156 -9.79 -19.47 -0.56
CA VAL A 156 -9.25 -19.75 0.77
C VAL A 156 -7.93 -18.99 0.93
N VAL A 157 -7.84 -18.24 2.02
CA VAL A 157 -6.64 -17.58 2.51
C VAL A 157 -6.35 -18.02 3.94
N ASP A 158 -5.12 -17.87 4.40
CA ASP A 158 -4.70 -18.27 5.73
C ASP A 158 -4.21 -17.04 6.51
N ILE A 159 -4.85 -16.74 7.64
CA ILE A 159 -4.52 -15.63 8.55
C ILE A 159 -3.82 -16.22 9.78
N LYS A 160 -2.52 -16.04 9.86
CA LYS A 160 -1.71 -16.58 10.98
C LYS A 160 -1.77 -15.71 12.24
N VAL A 161 -1.88 -14.40 12.04
CA VAL A 161 -2.00 -13.41 13.12
C VAL A 161 -3.02 -12.38 12.70
N PHE A 162 -3.94 -12.06 13.60
CA PHE A 162 -4.81 -10.89 13.51
C PHE A 162 -4.95 -10.30 14.90
N GLU A 163 -4.15 -9.31 15.19
CA GLU A 163 -4.02 -8.63 16.47
C GLU A 163 -4.58 -7.21 16.37
N ILE A 164 -5.45 -6.83 17.31
CA ILE A 164 -5.89 -5.44 17.47
C ILE A 164 -4.96 -4.77 18.45
N THR A 165 -4.11 -3.88 17.96
CA THR A 165 -3.01 -3.26 18.72
C THR A 165 -3.42 -2.00 19.46
N ARG A 166 -4.45 -1.27 18.96
CA ARG A 166 -5.01 -0.08 19.60
C ARG A 166 -6.51 0.02 19.30
N ILE A 167 -7.29 0.49 20.27
CA ILE A 167 -8.72 0.76 20.13
C ILE A 167 -8.97 2.19 20.61
N GLU A 168 -9.30 3.06 19.68
CA GLU A 168 -9.76 4.44 19.92
C GLU A 168 -10.91 4.70 18.97
N LEU A 169 -12.12 4.28 19.37
CA LEU A 169 -13.30 4.31 18.51
C LEU A 169 -13.53 5.71 17.92
N PRO A 170 -13.82 5.80 16.61
CA PRO A 170 -14.14 4.70 15.68
C PRO A 170 -12.92 3.97 15.08
N ASP A 171 -11.69 4.40 15.35
CA ASP A 171 -10.48 3.84 14.74
C ASP A 171 -9.89 2.72 15.59
N ILE A 172 -9.52 1.62 14.94
CA ILE A 172 -8.79 0.49 15.55
C ILE A 172 -7.55 0.18 14.73
N ASP A 173 -6.38 0.11 15.38
CA ASP A 173 -5.15 -0.30 14.73
C ASP A 173 -4.99 -1.82 14.82
N PHE A 174 -4.40 -2.39 13.80
CA PHE A 174 -4.21 -3.84 13.70
C PHE A 174 -2.83 -4.20 13.17
N ARG A 175 -2.45 -5.45 13.46
CA ARG A 175 -1.36 -6.19 12.85
C ARG A 175 -1.87 -7.51 12.32
N VAL A 176 -1.59 -7.81 11.03
CA VAL A 176 -2.02 -9.05 10.36
C VAL A 176 -0.84 -9.73 9.69
N VAL A 177 -0.68 -11.04 9.93
CA VAL A 177 0.22 -11.91 9.16
C VAL A 177 -0.62 -12.91 8.38
N CYS A 178 -0.47 -12.95 7.05
CA CYS A 178 -1.34 -13.73 6.19
C CYS A 178 -0.64 -14.31 4.96
N SER A 179 -1.29 -15.29 4.35
CA SER A 179 -0.86 -15.92 3.10
C SER A 179 -0.96 -14.97 1.90
N LYS A 180 -0.33 -15.38 0.78
CA LYS A 180 -0.49 -14.67 -0.50
C LYS A 180 -1.97 -14.56 -0.88
N GLY A 181 -2.32 -13.45 -1.51
CA GLY A 181 -3.64 -13.24 -2.08
C GLY A 181 -4.71 -12.79 -1.08
N THR A 182 -4.38 -12.60 0.18
CA THR A 182 -5.26 -11.98 1.18
C THR A 182 -5.44 -10.50 0.86
N TYR A 183 -6.69 -10.04 0.91
CA TYR A 183 -7.07 -8.64 0.77
C TYR A 183 -7.41 -8.05 2.13
N ILE A 184 -6.58 -7.14 2.61
CA ILE A 184 -6.81 -6.49 3.92
C ILE A 184 -8.07 -5.63 3.89
N ARG A 185 -8.42 -5.05 2.74
CA ARG A 185 -9.68 -4.33 2.52
C ARG A 185 -10.92 -5.23 2.72
N SER A 186 -10.88 -6.48 2.19
CA SER A 186 -11.94 -7.45 2.46
C SER A 186 -12.00 -7.84 3.93
N LEU A 187 -10.84 -7.93 4.62
CA LEU A 187 -10.82 -8.22 6.04
C LEU A 187 -11.45 -7.08 6.86
N ALA A 188 -11.27 -5.81 6.46
CA ALA A 188 -11.98 -4.67 7.06
C ALA A 188 -13.51 -4.81 6.91
N ARG A 189 -13.98 -5.07 5.68
CA ARG A 189 -15.41 -5.32 5.39
C ARG A 189 -15.96 -6.45 6.26
N ASP A 190 -15.27 -7.59 6.28
CA ASP A 190 -15.75 -8.80 6.93
C ASP A 190 -15.77 -8.63 8.46
N LEU A 191 -14.76 -7.96 9.05
CA LEU A 191 -14.74 -7.61 10.47
C LEU A 191 -15.89 -6.64 10.82
N GLY A 192 -16.08 -5.59 10.01
CA GLY A 192 -17.17 -4.64 10.20
C GLY A 192 -18.55 -5.30 10.12
N ALA A 193 -18.73 -6.28 9.21
CA ALA A 193 -19.95 -7.07 9.10
C ALA A 193 -20.16 -7.98 10.35
N ALA A 194 -19.09 -8.62 10.83
CA ALA A 194 -19.15 -9.46 12.04
C ALA A 194 -19.51 -8.65 13.30
N LEU A 195 -19.11 -7.39 13.36
CA LEU A 195 -19.43 -6.46 14.44
C LEU A 195 -20.80 -5.76 14.25
N GLY A 196 -21.43 -5.90 13.07
CA GLY A 196 -22.70 -5.24 12.75
C GLY A 196 -22.61 -3.72 12.56
N THR A 197 -21.39 -3.17 12.43
CA THR A 197 -21.14 -1.71 12.35
C THR A 197 -20.64 -1.26 10.97
N GLY A 198 -20.31 -2.19 10.07
CA GLY A 198 -19.50 -1.87 8.91
C GLY A 198 -18.08 -1.40 9.31
N ALA A 199 -17.16 -1.48 8.37
CA ALA A 199 -15.83 -0.92 8.50
C ALA A 199 -15.17 -0.74 7.14
N HIS A 200 -14.19 0.16 7.06
CA HIS A 200 -13.30 0.30 5.92
C HIS A 200 -11.85 0.57 6.38
N LEU A 201 -10.92 0.35 5.48
CA LEU A 201 -9.50 0.55 5.72
C LEU A 201 -9.14 2.02 5.51
N THR A 202 -8.54 2.66 6.52
CA THR A 202 -8.09 4.05 6.43
C THR A 202 -6.57 4.17 6.27
N ARG A 203 -5.80 3.21 6.78
CA ARG A 203 -4.33 3.17 6.67
C ARG A 203 -3.86 1.74 6.45
N LEU A 204 -2.88 1.55 5.56
CA LEU A 204 -2.24 0.26 5.33
C LEU A 204 -0.75 0.42 5.06
N VAL A 205 0.04 -0.33 5.80
CA VAL A 205 1.50 -0.43 5.62
C VAL A 205 1.87 -1.90 5.50
N ARG A 206 2.53 -2.31 4.42
CA ARG A 206 3.14 -3.64 4.37
C ARG A 206 4.52 -3.60 4.98
N THR A 207 4.70 -4.26 6.13
CA THR A 207 5.94 -4.23 6.92
C THR A 207 6.91 -5.35 6.56
N ARG A 208 6.38 -6.50 6.00
CA ARG A 208 7.22 -7.67 5.70
C ARG A 208 6.67 -8.52 4.56
N ILE A 209 7.57 -9.15 3.80
CA ILE A 209 7.31 -10.23 2.84
C ILE A 209 8.36 -11.31 3.08
N GLY A 210 7.96 -12.50 3.58
CA GLY A 210 8.90 -13.54 3.99
C GLY A 210 9.92 -13.02 4.99
N GLU A 211 11.19 -13.07 4.64
CA GLU A 211 12.31 -12.55 5.46
C GLU A 211 12.61 -11.06 5.23
N HIS A 212 12.09 -10.48 4.16
CA HIS A 212 12.36 -9.10 3.79
C HIS A 212 11.52 -8.13 4.62
N ARG A 213 12.14 -7.13 5.22
CA ARG A 213 11.53 -6.16 6.13
C ARG A 213 11.53 -4.75 5.55
N LEU A 214 10.52 -3.97 5.88
CA LEU A 214 10.43 -2.55 5.51
C LEU A 214 11.60 -1.73 6.07
N ALA A 215 12.09 -2.09 7.26
CA ALA A 215 13.23 -1.41 7.89
C ALA A 215 14.52 -1.44 7.03
N ASP A 216 14.64 -2.44 6.14
CA ASP A 216 15.79 -2.59 5.23
C ASP A 216 15.55 -1.95 3.86
N ALA A 217 14.37 -1.35 3.64
CA ALA A 217 13.99 -0.80 2.36
C ALA A 217 14.62 0.57 2.09
N TRP A 218 14.83 0.83 0.81
CA TRP A 218 15.20 2.15 0.31
C TRP A 218 13.97 3.00 0.10
N THR A 219 14.06 4.27 0.44
CA THR A 219 13.09 5.25 -0.04
C THR A 219 13.31 5.53 -1.53
N VAL A 220 12.27 6.00 -2.22
CA VAL A 220 12.42 6.42 -3.63
C VAL A 220 13.44 7.55 -3.78
N ALA A 221 13.56 8.43 -2.79
CA ALA A 221 14.52 9.53 -2.78
C ALA A 221 15.99 9.02 -2.71
N GLU A 222 16.27 8.05 -1.85
CA GLU A 222 17.59 7.43 -1.75
C GLU A 222 17.99 6.75 -3.07
N VAL A 223 17.06 6.01 -3.70
CA VAL A 223 17.32 5.42 -5.03
C VAL A 223 17.61 6.48 -6.08
N GLN A 224 16.91 7.63 -6.02
CA GLN A 224 17.18 8.74 -6.95
C GLN A 224 18.57 9.34 -6.77
N ALA A 225 19.08 9.39 -5.54
CA ALA A 225 20.43 9.88 -5.25
C ALA A 225 21.52 8.97 -5.85
N LEU A 226 21.21 7.68 -6.10
CA LEU A 226 22.12 6.75 -6.79
C LEU A 226 22.20 6.97 -8.30
N ARG A 227 21.51 7.97 -8.85
CA ARG A 227 21.47 8.19 -10.29
C ARG A 227 22.88 8.35 -10.87
N PRO A 228 23.30 7.51 -11.85
CA PRO A 228 24.58 7.70 -12.50
C PRO A 228 24.61 9.05 -13.24
N PRO A 229 25.78 9.69 -13.33
CA PRO A 229 25.92 10.91 -14.11
C PRO A 229 25.39 10.69 -15.53
N ARG A 230 24.76 11.71 -16.08
CA ARG A 230 24.24 11.62 -17.44
C ARG A 230 25.45 11.49 -18.38
N PRO A 231 25.51 10.47 -19.25
CA PRO A 231 26.57 10.43 -20.25
C PRO A 231 26.53 11.76 -21.01
N GLU A 232 27.70 12.42 -21.12
CA GLU A 232 27.83 13.63 -21.91
C GLU A 232 27.29 13.34 -23.30
N ARG A 233 26.35 14.13 -23.75
CA ARG A 233 25.94 14.07 -25.14
C ARG A 233 27.14 14.40 -25.98
N PRO A 234 27.60 13.53 -26.92
CA PRO A 234 28.58 13.97 -27.88
C PRO A 234 28.04 15.26 -28.49
N GLU A 235 28.86 16.30 -28.48
CA GLU A 235 28.52 17.56 -29.13
C GLU A 235 27.98 17.23 -30.53
N ALA A 236 26.74 17.62 -30.77
CA ALA A 236 26.13 17.38 -32.05
C ALA A 236 27.00 18.06 -33.09
N ALA A 237 27.60 17.27 -33.97
CA ALA A 237 28.26 17.82 -35.15
C ALA A 237 27.25 18.74 -35.83
N GLU A 238 27.56 20.02 -35.92
CA GLU A 238 26.73 21.02 -36.62
C GLU A 238 26.47 20.48 -38.02
N GLY A 239 25.21 20.18 -38.36
CA GLY A 239 24.82 19.88 -39.73
C GLY A 239 23.86 18.74 -39.99
N GLN A 240 23.18 18.16 -39.01
CA GLN A 240 22.08 17.22 -39.31
C GLN A 240 20.72 17.78 -38.85
N GLU A 241 19.86 18.12 -39.83
CA GLU A 241 18.48 18.45 -39.61
C GLU A 241 17.78 17.37 -38.81
N ALA A 242 17.20 17.76 -37.66
CA ALA A 242 16.49 16.87 -36.77
C ALA A 242 15.24 16.32 -37.47
N SER A 243 15.21 15.03 -37.76
CA SER A 243 13.97 14.34 -38.13
C SER A 243 12.87 14.60 -37.10
N PRO A 244 11.61 14.85 -37.52
CA PRO A 244 10.52 15.12 -36.60
C PRO A 244 10.31 13.89 -35.68
N ARG A 245 10.27 14.13 -34.36
CA ARG A 245 9.91 13.11 -33.38
C ARG A 245 8.47 12.68 -33.63
N PRO A 246 8.15 11.38 -33.57
CA PRO A 246 6.76 10.96 -33.57
C PRO A 246 6.07 11.53 -32.31
N THR A 247 5.40 12.65 -32.44
CA THR A 247 4.40 13.14 -31.50
C THR A 247 3.14 12.34 -31.73
N ASP A 248 2.64 11.72 -30.72
CA ASP A 248 1.30 11.19 -30.47
C ASP A 248 1.31 9.73 -30.04
N ARG A 249 1.74 9.53 -28.78
CA ARG A 249 1.05 8.55 -27.94
C ARG A 249 0.18 9.35 -26.98
N PRO A 250 -1.13 9.08 -26.92
CA PRO A 250 -2.02 9.78 -26.02
C PRO A 250 -1.47 9.63 -24.60
N ARG A 251 -1.33 10.75 -23.91
CA ARG A 251 -0.94 10.84 -22.50
C ARG A 251 -2.01 10.06 -21.74
N ARG A 252 -1.71 8.83 -21.30
CA ARG A 252 -2.60 8.10 -20.39
C ARG A 252 -2.90 9.04 -19.24
N GLU A 253 -4.18 9.37 -19.08
CA GLU A 253 -4.65 10.18 -17.97
C GLU A 253 -4.09 9.62 -16.68
N ARG A 254 -3.44 10.47 -15.88
CA ARG A 254 -3.09 10.14 -14.52
C ARG A 254 -4.39 9.74 -13.83
N ILE A 255 -4.44 8.53 -13.30
CA ILE A 255 -5.51 8.11 -12.41
C ILE A 255 -5.63 9.21 -11.35
N LYS A 256 -6.73 9.96 -11.39
CA LYS A 256 -7.08 10.86 -10.30
C LYS A 256 -7.43 9.96 -9.14
N VAL A 257 -6.47 9.68 -8.25
CA VAL A 257 -6.76 9.13 -6.92
C VAL A 257 -7.77 10.10 -6.31
N ALA A 258 -8.89 9.57 -5.85
CA ALA A 258 -9.97 10.40 -5.37
C ALA A 258 -9.40 11.40 -4.34
N ARG A 259 -9.66 12.68 -4.56
CA ARG A 259 -9.19 13.79 -3.73
C ARG A 259 -9.60 13.60 -2.26
N VAL A 260 -10.71 12.90 -2.03
CA VAL A 260 -11.29 12.52 -0.74
C VAL A 260 -10.31 11.77 0.18
N GLY A 261 -9.55 10.80 -0.32
CA GLY A 261 -8.58 10.06 0.51
C GLY A 261 -7.37 10.90 0.91
N LEU A 262 -6.96 11.85 0.06
CA LEU A 262 -5.86 12.77 0.36
C LEU A 262 -6.28 13.84 1.37
N ASP A 263 -7.49 14.38 1.24
CA ASP A 263 -8.04 15.37 2.15
C ASP A 263 -8.25 14.78 3.56
N TYR A 264 -8.72 13.52 3.64
CA TYR A 264 -8.84 12.79 4.90
C TYR A 264 -7.48 12.55 5.59
N TYR A 265 -6.47 12.13 4.83
CA TYR A 265 -5.11 11.93 5.37
C TYR A 265 -4.48 13.24 5.84
N ALA A 266 -4.69 14.32 5.11
CA ALA A 266 -4.21 15.65 5.47
C ALA A 266 -4.88 16.16 6.76
N ALA A 267 -6.19 15.93 6.91
CA ALA A 267 -6.94 16.31 8.12
C ALA A 267 -6.44 15.53 9.35
N GLN A 268 -6.24 14.21 9.26
CA GLN A 268 -5.70 13.41 10.37
C GLN A 268 -4.27 13.79 10.77
N GLN A 269 -3.42 14.19 9.82
CA GLN A 269 -2.07 14.67 10.13
C GLN A 269 -2.12 16.05 10.81
N ALA A 270 -3.07 16.91 10.46
CA ALA A 270 -3.30 18.20 11.09
C ALA A 270 -3.77 18.02 12.54
N GLU A 271 -4.77 17.17 12.80
CA GLU A 271 -5.27 16.85 14.14
C GLU A 271 -4.17 16.32 15.06
N LYS A 272 -3.35 15.37 14.60
CA LYS A 272 -2.23 14.82 15.37
C LYS A 272 -1.12 15.84 15.66
N SER A 273 -0.91 16.80 14.77
CA SER A 273 0.06 17.89 15.01
C SER A 273 -0.46 18.91 16.02
N GLU A 274 -1.76 19.18 16.07
CA GLU A 274 -2.41 20.04 17.05
C GLU A 274 -2.43 19.40 18.44
N GLU A 275 -2.76 18.11 18.57
CA GLU A 275 -2.71 17.38 19.83
C GLU A 275 -1.28 17.30 20.40
N SER A 276 -0.27 17.07 19.57
CA SER A 276 1.13 17.06 20.00
C SER A 276 1.64 18.47 20.37
N GLY A 277 1.06 19.52 19.82
CA GLY A 277 1.34 20.92 20.15
C GLY A 277 0.72 21.34 21.49
N GLN A 278 -0.50 20.90 21.80
CA GLN A 278 -1.19 21.20 23.06
C GLN A 278 -0.60 20.45 24.26
N ALA A 279 -0.11 19.21 24.07
CA ALA A 279 0.57 18.45 25.12
C ALA A 279 1.90 19.08 25.59
N LYS A 280 2.49 19.99 24.82
CA LYS A 280 3.72 20.71 25.18
C LYS A 280 3.47 22.06 25.91
N LEU A 281 2.22 22.51 26.02
CA LEU A 281 1.86 23.80 26.58
C LEU A 281 1.12 23.73 27.93
N ALA A 282 0.94 22.56 28.54
CA ALA A 282 0.37 22.45 29.88
C ALA A 282 1.43 22.87 30.92
N PRO A 283 1.21 23.92 31.75
CA PRO A 283 2.12 24.26 32.81
C PRO A 283 2.17 23.16 33.89
N PRO A 284 3.30 22.99 34.58
CA PRO A 284 3.41 22.00 35.64
C PRO A 284 2.45 22.35 36.79
N PRO A 285 1.89 21.34 37.49
CA PRO A 285 0.98 21.60 38.62
C PRO A 285 1.72 22.36 39.74
N ASP A 286 1.04 23.36 40.30
CA ASP A 286 1.51 24.20 41.38
C ASP A 286 1.74 23.36 42.65
N PRO A 287 2.94 23.35 43.27
CA PRO A 287 3.25 22.52 44.43
C PRO A 287 2.67 23.05 45.78
N THR A 288 1.76 24.03 45.77
CA THR A 288 1.27 24.67 46.99
C THR A 288 -0.17 24.37 47.37
N GLN A 289 -0.78 23.29 46.90
CA GLN A 289 -2.04 22.80 47.45
C GLN A 289 -1.84 21.44 48.12
N SER A 290 -1.46 21.48 49.38
CA SER A 290 -1.57 20.42 50.38
C SER A 290 -2.80 20.63 51.23
#